data_925adb3b17252b86f4cbaf85b6712bda
#
_entry.id   925adb3b17252b86f4cbaf85b6712bda
#
_cell.length_a   1.000
_cell.length_b   1.000
_cell.length_c   1.000
_cell.angle_alpha   90.00
_cell.angle_beta   90.00
_cell.angle_gamma   90.00
#
_symmetry.space_group_name_H-M   'P 1'
#
loop_
_entity.id
_entity.type
_entity.pdbx_description
1 polymer ?
#
loop_
_entity_poly.entity_id
_entity_poly.type
_entity_poly.pdbx_seq_one_letter_code
_entity_poly.pdbx_strand_id
1 'polypeptide(L)'
;MGLFDKKYCDICGEKIGMLGNKKLDDGNCCKSCVGKLSPWFTGRKKSTVEQIKQQLEYREANKAAAAAFHTTKSYGTSTKLLVDEDARKFCVTSASNIADANADILDYSMVTGCDYDVSESKSELKTKDAQGNEVSYRPARYEADYDFYVTVHVNHPYFDDMRFKVNGSSITIEGISINPGGNPEYRKYEKMTQDIQAAVEAMRQGVRDEVAAANAPKKAVKCPYCGATTTPENGRCEYCGGPIE
;
A
#
# COMPACT_ATOMS: atom_id res chain seq x y z
N MET A 1 -10.48 28.20 -29.47
CA MET A 1 -10.92 26.79 -29.36
C MET A 1 -12.38 26.83 -28.90
N GLY A 2 -13.29 26.27 -29.70
CA GLY A 2 -14.72 26.31 -29.42
C GLY A 2 -15.08 25.41 -28.24
N LEU A 3 -16.05 25.82 -27.43
CA LEU A 3 -16.53 25.08 -26.23
C LEU A 3 -17.11 23.69 -26.58
N PHE A 4 -17.21 23.33 -27.84
CA PHE A 4 -17.87 22.13 -28.38
C PHE A 4 -16.96 21.24 -29.25
N ASP A 5 -15.64 21.43 -29.22
CA ASP A 5 -14.74 20.55 -29.98
C ASP A 5 -14.82 19.13 -29.40
N LYS A 6 -15.12 18.17 -30.29
CA LYS A 6 -15.18 16.74 -29.93
C LYS A 6 -13.79 16.27 -29.54
N LYS A 7 -13.64 15.83 -28.30
CA LYS A 7 -12.39 15.24 -27.80
C LYS A 7 -12.45 13.71 -27.88
N TYR A 8 -11.33 13.13 -28.23
CA TYR A 8 -11.14 11.67 -28.26
C TYR A 8 -10.09 11.27 -27.25
N CYS A 9 -10.16 10.04 -26.78
CA CYS A 9 -9.20 9.48 -25.86
C CYS A 9 -7.97 8.99 -26.63
N ASP A 10 -6.78 9.52 -26.31
CA ASP A 10 -5.54 9.15 -27.00
C ASP A 10 -5.03 7.75 -26.59
N ILE A 11 -5.74 7.09 -25.65
CA ILE A 11 -5.46 5.71 -25.22
C ILE A 11 -6.30 4.71 -26.01
N CYS A 12 -7.64 4.87 -26.02
CA CYS A 12 -8.56 3.89 -26.62
C CYS A 12 -9.28 4.39 -27.88
N GLY A 13 -9.08 5.64 -28.32
CA GLY A 13 -9.73 6.23 -29.48
C GLY A 13 -11.20 6.62 -29.28
N GLU A 14 -11.81 6.27 -28.16
CA GLU A 14 -13.21 6.55 -27.86
C GLU A 14 -13.51 8.04 -27.70
N LYS A 15 -14.70 8.46 -28.15
CA LYS A 15 -15.17 9.83 -27.94
C LYS A 15 -15.37 10.13 -26.46
N ILE A 16 -14.79 11.24 -26.00
CA ILE A 16 -14.91 11.69 -24.62
C ILE A 16 -16.17 12.57 -24.48
N GLY A 17 -17.06 12.21 -23.57
CA GLY A 17 -18.23 13.02 -23.25
C GLY A 17 -17.86 14.33 -22.54
N MET A 18 -18.82 15.26 -22.46
CA MET A 18 -18.64 16.67 -22.06
C MET A 18 -17.87 16.87 -20.73
N LEU A 19 -18.03 16.00 -19.75
CA LEU A 19 -17.33 16.06 -18.44
C LEU A 19 -16.36 14.87 -18.23
N GLY A 20 -16.13 14.06 -19.27
CA GLY A 20 -15.34 12.82 -19.19
C GLY A 20 -13.84 12.98 -19.40
N ASN A 21 -13.39 14.17 -19.87
CA ASN A 21 -11.97 14.37 -20.19
C ASN A 21 -11.10 14.43 -18.93
N LYS A 22 -10.10 13.57 -18.91
CA LYS A 22 -9.05 13.50 -17.90
C LYS A 22 -7.73 13.86 -18.58
N LYS A 23 -7.39 15.16 -18.56
CA LYS A 23 -6.20 15.69 -19.23
C LYS A 23 -4.91 14.99 -18.78
N LEU A 24 -4.05 14.66 -19.75
CA LEU A 24 -2.67 14.23 -19.59
C LEU A 24 -1.73 15.41 -19.87
N ASP A 25 -0.43 15.20 -19.79
CA ASP A 25 0.55 16.23 -20.13
C ASP A 25 0.46 16.60 -21.61
N ASP A 26 0.42 15.61 -22.49
CA ASP A 26 0.44 15.73 -23.95
C ASP A 26 -0.86 15.24 -24.64
N GLY A 27 -1.92 14.92 -23.87
CA GLY A 27 -3.14 14.35 -24.47
C GLY A 27 -4.37 14.32 -23.59
N ASN A 28 -5.36 13.54 -24.02
CA ASN A 28 -6.64 13.36 -23.36
C ASN A 28 -6.91 11.89 -23.05
N CYS A 29 -7.48 11.62 -21.90
CA CYS A 29 -7.85 10.27 -21.48
C CYS A 29 -9.32 10.24 -21.04
N CYS A 30 -10.05 9.18 -21.35
CA CYS A 30 -11.44 8.99 -20.90
C CYS A 30 -11.50 8.43 -19.48
N LYS A 31 -12.67 8.52 -18.84
CA LYS A 31 -12.91 7.96 -17.50
C LYS A 31 -12.63 6.46 -17.43
N SER A 32 -13.01 5.69 -18.47
CA SER A 32 -12.80 4.23 -18.50
C SER A 32 -11.32 3.85 -18.48
N CYS A 33 -10.48 4.54 -19.28
CA CYS A 33 -9.04 4.29 -19.27
C CYS A 33 -8.40 4.70 -17.95
N VAL A 34 -8.79 5.84 -17.38
CA VAL A 34 -8.29 6.28 -16.05
C VAL A 34 -8.71 5.31 -14.96
N GLY A 35 -9.92 4.75 -15.02
CA GLY A 35 -10.39 3.76 -14.02
C GLY A 35 -9.64 2.42 -14.03
N LYS A 36 -8.84 2.15 -15.07
CA LYS A 36 -7.99 0.96 -15.17
C LYS A 36 -6.59 1.17 -14.58
N LEU A 37 -6.20 2.41 -14.30
CA LEU A 37 -4.91 2.74 -13.68
C LEU A 37 -4.89 2.26 -12.23
N SER A 38 -3.70 2.14 -11.65
CA SER A 38 -3.55 1.88 -10.22
C SER A 38 -4.23 2.97 -9.39
N PRO A 39 -4.96 2.64 -8.33
CA PRO A 39 -5.52 3.63 -7.40
C PRO A 39 -4.43 4.44 -6.68
N TRP A 40 -3.21 3.91 -6.59
CA TRP A 40 -2.06 4.55 -5.97
C TRP A 40 -1.33 5.53 -6.89
N PHE A 41 -1.62 5.48 -8.18
CA PHE A 41 -1.00 6.36 -9.18
C PHE A 41 -1.64 7.74 -9.20
N THR A 42 -0.96 8.71 -8.62
CA THR A 42 -1.44 10.11 -8.53
C THR A 42 -0.91 11.01 -9.64
N GLY A 43 0.14 10.58 -10.35
CA GLY A 43 0.89 11.38 -11.32
C GLY A 43 0.22 11.63 -12.68
N ARG A 44 -0.95 11.07 -12.96
CA ARG A 44 -1.63 11.08 -14.27
C ARG A 44 -1.60 12.42 -15.02
N LYS A 45 -1.84 13.55 -14.33
CA LYS A 45 -1.89 14.87 -14.98
C LYS A 45 -0.56 15.34 -15.56
N LYS A 46 0.54 14.79 -15.04
CA LYS A 46 1.93 15.08 -15.45
C LYS A 46 2.52 13.98 -16.31
N SER A 47 1.72 12.96 -16.65
CA SER A 47 2.16 11.83 -17.45
C SER A 47 1.74 12.01 -18.92
N THR A 48 2.62 11.53 -19.80
CA THR A 48 2.36 11.47 -21.23
C THR A 48 1.41 10.33 -21.59
N VAL A 49 0.83 10.37 -22.78
CA VAL A 49 0.02 9.29 -23.35
C VAL A 49 0.80 7.95 -23.31
N GLU A 50 2.08 8.00 -23.67
CA GLU A 50 2.93 6.80 -23.68
C GLU A 50 3.12 6.20 -22.27
N GLN A 51 3.40 7.03 -21.26
CA GLN A 51 3.53 6.58 -19.86
C GLN A 51 2.23 5.97 -19.34
N ILE A 52 1.07 6.52 -19.73
CA ILE A 52 -0.23 5.94 -19.36
C ILE A 52 -0.45 4.58 -20.04
N LYS A 53 -0.05 4.40 -21.30
CA LYS A 53 -0.12 3.10 -21.99
C LYS A 53 0.74 2.06 -21.29
N GLN A 54 1.99 2.40 -20.96
CA GLN A 54 2.91 1.51 -20.23
C GLN A 54 2.34 1.09 -18.87
N GLN A 55 1.72 2.02 -18.13
CA GLN A 55 1.06 1.66 -16.89
C GLN A 55 -0.13 0.72 -17.12
N LEU A 56 -0.92 0.92 -18.17
CA LEU A 56 -2.04 0.03 -18.48
C LEU A 56 -1.56 -1.37 -18.88
N GLU A 57 -0.43 -1.48 -19.57
CA GLU A 57 0.21 -2.78 -19.87
C GLU A 57 0.68 -3.47 -18.59
N TYR A 58 1.31 -2.72 -17.67
CA TYR A 58 1.64 -3.22 -16.34
C TYR A 58 0.40 -3.74 -15.60
N ARG A 59 -0.71 -2.96 -15.60
CA ARG A 59 -1.98 -3.37 -14.98
C ARG A 59 -2.58 -4.61 -15.62
N GLU A 60 -2.40 -4.81 -16.92
CA GLU A 60 -2.82 -6.03 -17.61
C GLU A 60 -2.00 -7.23 -17.16
N ALA A 61 -0.68 -7.09 -17.06
CA ALA A 61 0.22 -8.13 -16.56
C ALA A 61 -0.06 -8.47 -15.08
N ASN A 62 -0.44 -7.48 -14.25
CA ASN A 62 -0.79 -7.70 -12.84
C ASN A 62 -1.99 -8.62 -12.63
N LYS A 63 -2.89 -8.76 -13.60
CA LYS A 63 -4.09 -9.62 -13.47
C LYS A 63 -3.74 -11.07 -13.12
N ALA A 64 -2.68 -11.60 -13.70
CA ALA A 64 -2.23 -12.97 -13.39
C ALA A 64 -1.78 -13.10 -11.92
N ALA A 65 -1.04 -12.10 -11.42
CA ALA A 65 -0.61 -12.05 -10.03
C ALA A 65 -1.81 -11.89 -9.08
N ALA A 66 -2.78 -11.01 -9.43
CA ALA A 66 -3.99 -10.81 -8.64
C ALA A 66 -4.87 -12.07 -8.59
N ALA A 67 -4.94 -12.84 -9.68
CA ALA A 67 -5.68 -14.10 -9.73
C ALA A 67 -5.01 -15.23 -8.94
N ALA A 68 -3.67 -15.21 -8.86
CA ALA A 68 -2.88 -16.21 -8.14
C ALA A 68 -2.67 -15.88 -6.65
N PHE A 69 -3.01 -14.66 -6.20
CA PHE A 69 -2.77 -14.20 -4.84
C PHE A 69 -3.60 -14.96 -3.82
N HIS A 70 -2.93 -15.56 -2.82
CA HIS A 70 -3.55 -16.29 -1.73
C HIS A 70 -3.35 -15.55 -0.41
N THR A 71 -4.42 -15.02 0.18
CA THR A 71 -4.33 -14.28 1.44
C THR A 71 -4.07 -15.23 2.62
N THR A 72 -2.89 -15.13 3.23
CA THR A 72 -2.54 -15.85 4.47
C THR A 72 -2.79 -14.98 5.70
N LYS A 73 -2.55 -13.67 5.61
CA LYS A 73 -2.82 -12.70 6.68
C LYS A 73 -3.53 -11.46 6.16
N SER A 74 -4.30 -10.83 7.05
CA SER A 74 -5.08 -9.63 6.73
C SER A 74 -5.06 -8.66 7.90
N TYR A 75 -4.77 -7.39 7.63
CA TYR A 75 -4.73 -6.29 8.60
C TYR A 75 -5.57 -5.11 8.09
N GLY A 76 -6.29 -4.44 8.99
CA GLY A 76 -7.18 -3.34 8.63
C GLY A 76 -8.66 -3.74 8.62
N THR A 77 -9.53 -2.77 8.33
CA THR A 77 -11.00 -2.97 8.30
C THR A 77 -11.58 -2.77 6.91
N SER A 78 -11.82 -1.53 6.50
CA SER A 78 -12.38 -1.19 5.18
C SER A 78 -11.32 -1.32 4.08
N THR A 79 -10.18 -0.66 4.24
CA THR A 79 -8.99 -0.91 3.43
C THR A 79 -8.04 -1.78 4.23
N LYS A 80 -7.48 -2.79 3.59
CA LYS A 80 -6.69 -3.83 4.24
C LYS A 80 -5.34 -3.99 3.57
N LEU A 81 -4.32 -4.21 4.38
CA LEU A 81 -3.09 -4.86 3.96
C LEU A 81 -3.33 -6.37 3.98
N LEU A 82 -3.26 -7.00 2.82
CA LEU A 82 -3.37 -8.44 2.62
C LEU A 82 -2.00 -9.00 2.27
N VAL A 83 -1.66 -10.12 2.87
CA VAL A 83 -0.33 -10.74 2.79
C VAL A 83 -0.47 -12.17 2.29
N ASP A 84 0.37 -12.53 1.34
CA ASP A 84 0.63 -13.90 0.89
C ASP A 84 2.06 -14.25 1.32
N GLU A 85 2.17 -14.94 2.46
CA GLU A 85 3.48 -15.27 3.03
C GLU A 85 4.21 -16.32 2.19
N ASP A 86 3.46 -17.24 1.56
CA ASP A 86 4.02 -18.33 0.76
C ASP A 86 4.65 -17.79 -0.54
N ALA A 87 3.95 -16.87 -1.22
CA ALA A 87 4.43 -16.22 -2.43
C ALA A 87 5.30 -14.99 -2.13
N ARG A 88 5.42 -14.55 -0.85
CA ARG A 88 6.12 -13.34 -0.41
C ARG A 88 5.64 -12.07 -1.12
N LYS A 89 4.33 -11.96 -1.21
CA LYS A 89 3.62 -10.85 -1.86
C LYS A 89 2.64 -10.19 -0.91
N PHE A 90 2.29 -8.96 -1.23
CA PHE A 90 1.25 -8.24 -0.51
C PHE A 90 0.46 -7.34 -1.46
N CYS A 91 -0.69 -6.90 -1.00
CA CYS A 91 -1.43 -5.80 -1.62
C CYS A 91 -2.17 -4.98 -0.56
N VAL A 92 -2.52 -3.75 -0.92
CA VAL A 92 -3.41 -2.91 -0.13
C VAL A 92 -4.66 -2.62 -0.96
N THR A 93 -5.82 -3.05 -0.45
CA THR A 93 -7.08 -2.92 -1.19
C THR A 93 -8.28 -2.81 -0.26
N SER A 94 -9.34 -2.14 -0.72
CA SER A 94 -10.67 -2.17 -0.10
C SER A 94 -11.61 -3.16 -0.79
N ALA A 95 -11.16 -3.80 -1.86
CA ALA A 95 -11.98 -4.74 -2.61
C ALA A 95 -12.15 -6.06 -1.85
N SER A 96 -13.33 -6.66 -1.96
CA SER A 96 -13.61 -8.01 -1.45
C SER A 96 -13.03 -9.11 -2.34
N ASN A 97 -12.91 -8.85 -3.64
CA ASN A 97 -12.30 -9.75 -4.61
C ASN A 97 -11.06 -9.07 -5.22
N ILE A 98 -9.89 -9.63 -4.93
CA ILE A 98 -8.59 -9.10 -5.34
C ILE A 98 -8.42 -9.19 -6.87
N ALA A 99 -8.82 -10.32 -7.47
CA ALA A 99 -8.70 -10.58 -8.90
C ALA A 99 -9.61 -9.65 -9.73
N ASP A 100 -10.89 -9.52 -9.34
CA ASP A 100 -11.85 -8.66 -10.04
C ASP A 100 -11.46 -7.18 -9.97
N ALA A 101 -10.95 -6.74 -8.84
CA ALA A 101 -10.46 -5.39 -8.65
C ALA A 101 -9.08 -5.15 -9.31
N ASN A 102 -8.42 -6.22 -9.73
CA ASN A 102 -7.04 -6.18 -10.17
C ASN A 102 -6.17 -5.38 -9.18
N ALA A 103 -6.22 -5.73 -7.87
CA ALA A 103 -5.41 -5.06 -6.87
C ALA A 103 -3.92 -5.15 -7.23
N ASP A 104 -3.15 -4.10 -6.93
CA ASP A 104 -1.71 -4.10 -7.20
C ASP A 104 -1.00 -5.10 -6.28
N ILE A 105 -0.45 -6.16 -6.87
CA ILE A 105 0.30 -7.19 -6.15
C ILE A 105 1.78 -6.85 -6.19
N LEU A 106 2.37 -6.66 -5.01
CA LEU A 106 3.77 -6.27 -4.86
C LEU A 106 4.57 -7.36 -4.17
N ASP A 107 5.85 -7.48 -4.54
CA ASP A 107 6.81 -8.33 -3.83
C ASP A 107 7.29 -7.64 -2.55
N TYR A 108 7.64 -8.42 -1.52
CA TYR A 108 8.22 -7.89 -0.27
C TYR A 108 9.48 -7.05 -0.52
N SER A 109 10.25 -7.37 -1.55
CA SER A 109 11.45 -6.63 -1.95
C SER A 109 11.18 -5.18 -2.38
N MET A 110 9.93 -4.86 -2.74
CA MET A 110 9.52 -3.51 -3.11
C MET A 110 9.26 -2.62 -1.88
N VAL A 111 9.12 -3.19 -0.68
CA VAL A 111 8.85 -2.41 0.53
C VAL A 111 10.09 -1.65 0.98
N THR A 112 9.97 -0.33 1.13
CA THR A 112 11.05 0.54 1.61
C THR A 112 10.82 1.05 3.03
N GLY A 113 9.56 1.14 3.50
CA GLY A 113 9.21 1.58 4.84
C GLY A 113 7.72 1.49 5.15
N CYS A 114 7.38 1.84 6.39
CA CYS A 114 5.99 1.98 6.81
C CYS A 114 5.89 3.00 7.94
N ASP A 115 5.04 3.99 7.76
CA ASP A 115 4.70 4.98 8.76
C ASP A 115 3.19 4.96 9.06
N TYR A 116 2.81 5.45 10.24
CA TYR A 116 1.41 5.72 10.53
C TYR A 116 1.25 7.09 11.17
N ASP A 117 0.10 7.69 11.00
CA ASP A 117 -0.29 8.93 11.65
C ASP A 117 -1.76 8.90 12.06
N VAL A 118 -2.08 9.71 13.06
CA VAL A 118 -3.43 9.90 13.55
C VAL A 118 -3.83 11.34 13.29
N SER A 119 -4.86 11.53 12.46
CA SER A 119 -5.46 12.85 12.24
C SER A 119 -6.47 13.12 13.33
N GLU A 120 -6.36 14.26 14.01
CA GLU A 120 -7.32 14.76 14.98
C GLU A 120 -8.04 15.98 14.42
N SER A 121 -9.37 15.99 14.51
CA SER A 121 -10.19 17.19 14.29
C SER A 121 -10.99 17.45 15.57
N LYS A 122 -10.79 18.62 16.18
CA LYS A 122 -11.42 18.98 17.46
C LYS A 122 -12.26 20.23 17.31
N SER A 123 -13.50 20.17 17.85
CA SER A 123 -14.43 21.29 17.89
C SER A 123 -15.04 21.46 19.28
N GLU A 124 -15.49 22.67 19.61
CA GLU A 124 -16.26 22.95 20.82
C GLU A 124 -17.74 22.69 20.54
N LEU A 125 -18.36 21.85 21.37
CA LEU A 125 -19.79 21.63 21.33
C LEU A 125 -20.52 22.87 21.85
N LYS A 126 -21.56 23.29 21.12
CA LYS A 126 -22.44 24.40 21.48
C LYS A 126 -23.80 23.89 21.87
N THR A 127 -24.50 24.67 22.71
CA THR A 127 -25.90 24.48 23.08
C THR A 127 -26.70 25.72 22.74
N LYS A 128 -28.01 25.67 22.85
CA LYS A 128 -28.87 26.85 22.65
C LYS A 128 -29.36 27.40 24.00
N ASP A 129 -29.32 28.71 24.14
CA ASP A 129 -29.94 29.42 25.26
C ASP A 129 -31.48 29.48 25.11
N ALA A 130 -32.16 30.09 26.11
CA ALA A 130 -33.63 30.25 26.10
C ALA A 130 -34.14 31.11 24.94
N GLN A 131 -33.26 31.90 24.30
CA GLN A 131 -33.55 32.76 23.15
C GLN A 131 -33.20 32.11 21.82
N GLY A 132 -32.62 30.86 21.85
CA GLY A 132 -32.24 30.12 20.66
C GLY A 132 -30.85 30.43 20.10
N ASN A 133 -30.04 31.25 20.80
CA ASN A 133 -28.67 31.58 20.38
C ASN A 133 -27.71 30.43 20.75
N GLU A 134 -26.72 30.20 19.93
CA GLU A 134 -25.65 29.24 20.21
C GLU A 134 -24.71 29.79 21.30
N VAL A 135 -24.56 29.04 22.38
CA VAL A 135 -23.72 29.36 23.53
C VAL A 135 -22.85 28.15 23.90
N SER A 136 -21.72 28.41 24.56
CA SER A 136 -20.84 27.37 25.08
C SER A 136 -21.48 26.67 26.28
N TYR A 137 -21.26 25.37 26.43
CA TYR A 137 -21.53 24.67 27.69
C TYR A 137 -20.71 25.26 28.84
N ARG A 138 -21.19 25.12 30.07
CA ARG A 138 -20.46 25.51 31.27
C ARG A 138 -20.40 24.33 32.25
N PRO A 139 -19.23 23.66 32.35
CA PRO A 139 -17.95 23.87 31.65
C PRO A 139 -18.05 23.57 30.16
N ALA A 140 -17.14 24.15 29.35
CA ALA A 140 -17.05 23.91 27.91
C ALA A 140 -16.88 22.42 27.61
N ARG A 141 -17.54 21.95 26.56
CA ARG A 141 -17.45 20.57 26.06
C ARG A 141 -16.87 20.57 24.66
N TYR A 142 -16.15 19.50 24.35
CA TYR A 142 -15.47 19.32 23.07
C TYR A 142 -15.85 17.98 22.48
N GLU A 143 -15.82 17.94 21.16
CA GLU A 143 -15.86 16.74 20.35
C GLU A 143 -14.53 16.65 19.60
N ALA A 144 -13.92 15.47 19.53
CA ALA A 144 -12.74 15.21 18.75
C ALA A 144 -12.92 13.93 17.94
N ASP A 145 -12.66 14.03 16.63
CA ASP A 145 -12.68 12.92 15.68
C ASP A 145 -11.26 12.48 15.36
N TYR A 146 -11.04 11.16 15.39
CA TYR A 146 -9.74 10.54 15.12
C TYR A 146 -9.80 9.62 13.92
N ASP A 147 -8.88 9.83 12.98
CA ASP A 147 -8.67 8.99 11.81
C ASP A 147 -7.25 8.45 11.78
N PHE A 148 -7.15 7.13 11.70
CA PHE A 148 -5.88 6.41 11.66
C PHE A 148 -5.46 6.12 10.22
N TYR A 149 -4.27 6.53 9.84
CA TYR A 149 -3.70 6.30 8.53
C TYR A 149 -2.40 5.50 8.63
N VAL A 150 -2.20 4.61 7.67
CA VAL A 150 -0.93 3.95 7.43
C VAL A 150 -0.46 4.29 6.03
N THR A 151 0.85 4.51 5.89
CA THR A 151 1.52 4.68 4.61
C THR A 151 2.57 3.58 4.47
N VAL A 152 2.36 2.68 3.52
CA VAL A 152 3.37 1.71 3.12
C VAL A 152 4.19 2.33 2.00
N HIS A 153 5.50 2.53 2.24
CA HIS A 153 6.43 3.06 1.26
C HIS A 153 6.96 1.92 0.40
N VAL A 154 6.99 2.12 -0.91
CA VAL A 154 7.39 1.10 -1.88
C VAL A 154 8.31 1.67 -2.95
N ASN A 155 9.18 0.84 -3.50
CA ASN A 155 9.93 1.15 -4.70
C ASN A 155 9.21 0.54 -5.92
N HIS A 156 8.18 1.25 -6.41
CA HIS A 156 7.35 0.80 -7.52
C HIS A 156 7.46 1.81 -8.69
N PRO A 157 7.48 1.38 -9.96
CA PRO A 157 7.74 2.30 -11.10
C PRO A 157 6.67 3.39 -11.28
N TYR A 158 5.50 3.28 -10.66
CA TYR A 158 4.38 4.20 -10.87
C TYR A 158 3.90 4.92 -9.60
N PHE A 159 4.31 4.49 -8.42
CA PHE A 159 3.96 5.12 -7.14
C PHE A 159 4.96 4.73 -6.06
N ASP A 160 5.15 5.61 -5.08
CA ASP A 160 6.08 5.41 -3.97
C ASP A 160 5.36 5.12 -2.66
N ASP A 161 4.09 5.49 -2.57
CA ASP A 161 3.30 5.44 -1.34
C ASP A 161 1.93 4.79 -1.55
N MET A 162 1.56 3.94 -0.60
CA MET A 162 0.22 3.37 -0.47
C MET A 162 -0.38 3.84 0.86
N ARG A 163 -0.96 5.06 0.88
CA ARG A 163 -1.57 5.64 2.06
C ARG A 163 -3.04 5.29 2.15
N PHE A 164 -3.49 4.71 3.26
CA PHE A 164 -4.87 4.33 3.46
C PHE A 164 -5.36 4.57 4.90
N LYS A 165 -6.66 4.77 5.06
CA LYS A 165 -7.33 4.89 6.35
C LYS A 165 -7.63 3.49 6.89
N VAL A 166 -7.29 3.25 8.14
CA VAL A 166 -7.42 1.95 8.81
C VAL A 166 -8.81 1.79 9.44
N ASN A 167 -9.35 2.85 10.06
CA ASN A 167 -10.71 2.85 10.62
C ASN A 167 -11.75 3.20 9.54
N GLY A 168 -12.87 2.48 9.53
CA GLY A 168 -13.94 2.70 8.54
C GLY A 168 -14.64 4.05 8.73
N SER A 169 -14.95 4.40 9.98
CA SER A 169 -15.52 5.70 10.39
C SER A 169 -14.58 6.37 11.36
N SER A 170 -14.64 7.70 11.46
CA SER A 170 -13.90 8.45 12.47
C SER A 170 -14.33 8.01 13.86
N ILE A 171 -13.41 8.02 14.83
CA ILE A 171 -13.70 7.70 16.23
C ILE A 171 -13.97 9.02 16.92
N THR A 172 -15.21 9.24 17.29
CA THR A 172 -15.65 10.46 17.96
C THR A 172 -15.57 10.29 19.47
N ILE A 173 -14.92 11.23 20.15
CA ILE A 173 -14.78 11.29 21.59
C ILE A 173 -15.29 12.65 22.06
N GLU A 174 -16.31 12.64 22.93
CA GLU A 174 -16.88 13.84 23.50
C GLU A 174 -16.57 13.97 25.00
N GLY A 175 -16.40 15.20 25.46
CA GLY A 175 -16.20 15.45 26.90
C GLY A 175 -15.76 16.87 27.24
N ILE A 176 -15.64 17.14 28.53
CA ILE A 176 -15.01 18.36 29.08
C ILE A 176 -13.48 18.30 28.81
N SER A 177 -12.92 17.09 28.91
CA SER A 177 -11.54 16.79 28.60
C SER A 177 -11.49 15.59 27.67
N ILE A 178 -10.81 15.71 26.55
CA ILE A 178 -10.62 14.64 25.57
C ILE A 178 -9.43 13.77 26.01
N ASN A 179 -9.67 12.48 26.21
CA ASN A 179 -8.65 11.50 26.53
C ASN A 179 -8.75 10.31 25.56
N PRO A 180 -8.10 10.35 24.39
CA PRO A 180 -8.19 9.29 23.39
C PRO A 180 -7.69 7.95 23.92
N GLY A 181 -6.60 7.94 24.71
CA GLY A 181 -6.04 6.72 25.30
C GLY A 181 -7.00 5.99 26.28
N GLY A 182 -8.02 6.67 26.80
CA GLY A 182 -9.09 6.08 27.59
C GLY A 182 -10.16 5.34 26.76
N ASN A 183 -10.27 5.66 25.46
CA ASN A 183 -11.29 5.09 24.58
C ASN A 183 -10.84 3.70 24.05
N PRO A 184 -11.64 2.62 24.23
CA PRO A 184 -11.25 1.28 23.77
C PRO A 184 -11.15 1.15 22.26
N GLU A 185 -11.98 1.89 21.49
CA GLU A 185 -11.97 1.86 20.05
C GLU A 185 -10.73 2.58 19.50
N TYR A 186 -10.36 3.71 20.08
CA TYR A 186 -9.10 4.40 19.76
C TYR A 186 -7.90 3.46 19.94
N ARG A 187 -7.77 2.81 21.10
CA ARG A 187 -6.68 1.86 21.39
C ARG A 187 -6.68 0.66 20.44
N LYS A 188 -7.86 0.19 20.02
CA LYS A 188 -7.98 -0.89 19.03
C LYS A 188 -7.32 -0.50 17.69
N TYR A 189 -7.62 0.70 17.18
CA TYR A 189 -7.05 1.13 15.90
C TYR A 189 -5.61 1.58 16.02
N GLU A 190 -5.20 2.16 17.13
CA GLU A 190 -3.80 2.43 17.44
C GLU A 190 -2.97 1.13 17.40
N LYS A 191 -3.44 0.08 18.08
CA LYS A 191 -2.79 -1.23 17.99
C LYS A 191 -2.80 -1.80 16.58
N MET A 192 -3.88 -1.65 15.84
CA MET A 192 -3.98 -2.15 14.47
C MET A 192 -2.96 -1.47 13.54
N THR A 193 -2.73 -0.15 13.67
CA THR A 193 -1.69 0.55 12.91
C THR A 193 -0.30 0.05 13.27
N GLN A 194 -0.03 -0.21 14.56
CA GLN A 194 1.24 -0.80 15.01
C GLN A 194 1.43 -2.23 14.49
N ASP A 195 0.37 -3.04 14.46
CA ASP A 195 0.42 -4.41 13.93
C ASP A 195 0.70 -4.40 12.40
N ILE A 196 0.13 -3.44 11.66
CA ILE A 196 0.42 -3.25 10.23
C ILE A 196 1.89 -2.84 10.04
N GLN A 197 2.37 -1.88 10.81
CA GLN A 197 3.78 -1.44 10.74
C GLN A 197 4.73 -2.59 11.05
N ALA A 198 4.46 -3.37 12.08
CA ALA A 198 5.27 -4.54 12.44
C ALA A 198 5.25 -5.60 11.33
N ALA A 199 4.10 -5.85 10.68
CA ALA A 199 4.00 -6.79 9.58
C ALA A 199 4.84 -6.34 8.37
N VAL A 200 4.79 -5.05 8.02
CA VAL A 200 5.58 -4.49 6.91
C VAL A 200 7.08 -4.52 7.22
N GLU A 201 7.48 -4.22 8.45
CA GLU A 201 8.90 -4.32 8.85
C GLU A 201 9.40 -5.77 8.83
N ALA A 202 8.56 -6.74 9.21
CA ALA A 202 8.89 -8.16 9.11
C ALA A 202 9.10 -8.59 7.64
N MET A 203 8.32 -8.07 6.69
CA MET A 203 8.54 -8.30 5.26
C MET A 203 9.92 -7.82 4.82
N ARG A 204 10.30 -6.58 5.20
CA ARG A 204 11.61 -6.00 4.90
C ARG A 204 12.76 -6.79 5.52
N GLN A 205 12.62 -7.19 6.79
CA GLN A 205 13.65 -7.97 7.48
C GLN A 205 13.85 -9.33 6.82
N GLY A 206 12.76 -10.01 6.45
CA GLY A 206 12.84 -11.28 5.73
C GLY A 206 13.60 -11.18 4.41
N VAL A 207 13.42 -10.09 3.65
CA VAL A 207 14.20 -9.86 2.41
C VAL A 207 15.68 -9.63 2.72
N ARG A 208 16.00 -8.85 3.75
CA ARG A 208 17.40 -8.61 4.16
C ARG A 208 18.10 -9.91 4.59
N ASP A 209 17.41 -10.75 5.35
CA ASP A 209 17.95 -12.02 5.84
C ASP A 209 18.24 -12.98 4.69
N GLU A 210 17.38 -13.02 3.65
CA GLU A 210 17.62 -13.81 2.45
C GLU A 210 18.82 -13.32 1.65
N VAL A 211 18.89 -11.99 1.44
CA VAL A 211 20.04 -11.40 0.74
C VAL A 211 21.33 -11.66 1.50
N ALA A 212 21.29 -11.56 2.84
CA ALA A 212 22.45 -11.88 3.70
C ALA A 212 22.82 -13.36 3.61
N ALA A 213 21.84 -14.26 3.62
CA ALA A 213 22.06 -15.70 3.48
C ALA A 213 22.64 -16.07 2.10
N ALA A 214 22.11 -15.45 1.03
CA ALA A 214 22.60 -15.65 -0.33
C ALA A 214 24.04 -15.16 -0.53
N ASN A 215 24.42 -14.08 0.18
CA ASN A 215 25.76 -13.49 0.12
C ASN A 215 26.71 -14.01 1.20
N ALA A 216 26.26 -14.93 2.07
CA ALA A 216 27.10 -15.49 3.12
C ALA A 216 28.28 -16.24 2.49
N PRO A 217 29.52 -16.04 2.98
CA PRO A 217 30.67 -16.74 2.45
C PRO A 217 30.44 -18.26 2.63
N LYS A 218 30.56 -18.99 1.53
CA LYS A 218 30.49 -20.46 1.57
C LYS A 218 31.54 -20.99 2.53
N LYS A 219 31.13 -21.80 3.50
CA LYS A 219 32.06 -22.38 4.49
C LYS A 219 33.07 -23.26 3.76
N ALA A 220 34.37 -22.95 3.98
CA ALA A 220 35.44 -23.84 3.55
C ALA A 220 35.45 -25.11 4.43
N VAL A 221 35.46 -26.26 3.80
CA VAL A 221 35.49 -27.57 4.47
C VAL A 221 36.71 -28.35 3.99
N LYS A 222 37.21 -29.27 4.84
CA LYS A 222 38.30 -30.14 4.46
C LYS A 222 37.74 -31.33 3.69
N CYS A 223 38.20 -31.52 2.46
CA CYS A 223 37.75 -32.63 1.62
C CYS A 223 38.19 -33.97 2.26
N PRO A 224 37.25 -34.91 2.47
CA PRO A 224 37.61 -36.22 3.07
C PRO A 224 38.43 -37.12 2.13
N TYR A 225 38.45 -36.82 0.81
CA TYR A 225 39.14 -37.62 -0.17
C TYR A 225 40.58 -37.16 -0.46
N CYS A 226 40.79 -35.84 -0.61
CA CYS A 226 42.12 -35.31 -0.95
C CYS A 226 42.75 -34.47 0.17
N GLY A 227 42.02 -34.20 1.27
CA GLY A 227 42.50 -33.40 2.38
C GLY A 227 42.62 -31.89 2.13
N ALA A 228 42.32 -31.40 0.92
CA ALA A 228 42.37 -29.99 0.62
C ALA A 228 41.23 -29.22 1.32
N THR A 229 41.49 -27.98 1.73
CA THR A 229 40.45 -27.07 2.19
C THR A 229 39.81 -26.43 0.95
N THR A 230 38.50 -26.61 0.76
CA THR A 230 37.77 -26.21 -0.42
C THR A 230 36.39 -25.65 -0.04
N THR A 231 35.84 -24.79 -0.84
CA THR A 231 34.44 -24.40 -0.78
C THR A 231 33.65 -25.26 -1.78
N PRO A 232 32.82 -26.23 -1.31
CA PRO A 232 32.16 -27.13 -2.25
C PRO A 232 31.28 -26.39 -3.26
N GLU A 233 31.45 -26.70 -4.55
CA GLU A 233 30.49 -26.30 -5.60
C GLU A 233 29.67 -27.53 -6.01
N ASN A 234 28.34 -27.40 -5.96
CA ASN A 234 27.42 -28.51 -6.25
C ASN A 234 27.70 -29.80 -5.46
N GLY A 235 28.12 -29.65 -4.18
CA GLY A 235 28.43 -30.80 -3.32
C GLY A 235 29.71 -31.54 -3.72
N ARG A 236 30.62 -30.91 -4.47
CA ARG A 236 31.88 -31.54 -4.92
C ARG A 236 33.10 -30.69 -4.56
N CYS A 237 34.21 -31.36 -4.33
CA CYS A 237 35.51 -30.74 -4.14
C CYS A 237 36.04 -30.18 -5.47
N GLU A 238 36.42 -28.89 -5.51
CA GLU A 238 36.97 -28.25 -6.69
C GLU A 238 38.35 -28.82 -7.12
N TYR A 239 39.07 -29.48 -6.19
CA TYR A 239 40.42 -30.06 -6.45
C TYR A 239 40.36 -31.50 -6.97
N CYS A 240 39.49 -32.35 -6.40
CA CYS A 240 39.51 -33.78 -6.77
C CYS A 240 38.16 -34.26 -7.31
N GLY A 241 37.13 -33.44 -7.33
CA GLY A 241 35.81 -33.80 -7.81
C GLY A 241 35.03 -34.75 -6.88
N GLY A 242 35.61 -35.16 -5.77
CA GLY A 242 34.97 -36.08 -4.80
C GLY A 242 33.77 -35.41 -4.12
N PRO A 243 32.71 -36.18 -3.75
CA PRO A 243 31.54 -35.65 -3.09
C PRO A 243 31.89 -35.10 -1.70
N ILE A 244 31.28 -33.98 -1.31
CA ILE A 244 31.39 -33.33 0.01
C ILE A 244 29.98 -33.04 0.48
N GLU A 245 29.60 -33.57 1.66
CA GLU A 245 28.34 -33.27 2.32
C GLU A 245 28.41 -31.95 3.11
#